data_14626c2e749c367a7c9eb453b43a029d
#
_entry.id   14626c2e749c367a7c9eb453b43a029d
#
_cell.length_a   1.000
_cell.length_b   1.000
_cell.length_c   1.000
_cell.angle_alpha   90.00
_cell.angle_beta   90.00
_cell.angle_gamma   90.00
#
_symmetry.space_group_name_H-M   'P 1'
#
loop_
_entity.id
_entity.type
_entity.pdbx_description
1 polymer ?
#
loop_
_entity_poly.entity_id
_entity_poly.type
_entity_poly.pdbx_seq_one_letter_code
_entity_poly.pdbx_strand_id
1 'polypeptide(L)'
;MSNPVMIVDGLNVFMRHFCANPSMSSNGDHVGGFVGFIKGLGILCENFSPSKVIVAWESGGNLRKRSVMSSHKSGRRPASLNRYYDDDIPATSTNHTMQVSLLVKALSNLPITQIYVKNCEADDVIGYLARYIYKDTETIVVSSDRDLYQLIDEQSRQYSPGQKKLIDKEAVLEKFGISTTNFVTARCFIGDSSD
;
A
#
# COMPACT_ATOMS: atom_id res chain seq x y z
N MET A 1 2.64 22.68 13.70
CA MET A 1 3.08 21.36 13.20
C MET A 1 3.12 21.48 11.69
N SER A 2 4.17 21.02 11.03
CA SER A 2 4.22 20.99 9.57
C SER A 2 3.28 19.90 9.06
N ASN A 3 2.60 20.15 7.93
CA ASN A 3 1.76 19.15 7.30
C ASN A 3 2.61 17.96 6.83
N PRO A 4 2.23 16.70 7.11
CA PRO A 4 3.06 15.54 6.81
C PRO A 4 3.20 15.29 5.31
N VAL A 5 4.24 14.55 4.92
CA VAL A 5 4.33 13.91 3.61
C VAL A 5 3.61 12.57 3.67
N MET A 6 2.67 12.34 2.78
CA MET A 6 1.94 11.07 2.69
C MET A 6 2.54 10.20 1.58
N ILE A 7 3.00 8.99 1.95
CA ILE A 7 3.57 8.01 1.02
C ILE A 7 2.63 6.81 0.96
N VAL A 8 2.01 6.59 -0.19
CA VAL A 8 0.97 5.58 -0.39
C VAL A 8 1.55 4.38 -1.14
N ASP A 9 1.38 3.20 -0.58
CA ASP A 9 1.60 1.94 -1.26
C ASP A 9 0.46 1.71 -2.27
N GLY A 10 0.74 2.02 -3.53
CA GLY A 10 -0.29 2.12 -4.57
C GLY A 10 -1.03 0.80 -4.80
N LEU A 11 -0.29 -0.30 -4.95
CA LEU A 11 -0.91 -1.59 -5.24
C LEU A 11 -1.60 -2.20 -4.02
N ASN A 12 -1.03 -2.08 -2.83
CA ASN A 12 -1.63 -2.58 -1.59
C ASN A 12 -2.99 -1.91 -1.31
N VAL A 13 -3.02 -0.57 -1.39
CA VAL A 13 -4.26 0.20 -1.18
C VAL A 13 -5.28 -0.08 -2.30
N PHE A 14 -4.83 -0.14 -3.56
CA PHE A 14 -5.69 -0.48 -4.68
C PHE A 14 -6.34 -1.86 -4.51
N MET A 15 -5.54 -2.90 -4.24
CA MET A 15 -6.01 -4.27 -4.10
C MET A 15 -7.04 -4.42 -2.98
N ARG A 16 -6.83 -3.71 -1.89
CA ARG A 16 -7.80 -3.69 -0.79
C ARG A 16 -9.17 -3.19 -1.26
N HIS A 17 -9.21 -2.09 -2.01
CA HIS A 17 -10.46 -1.56 -2.54
C HIS A 17 -11.01 -2.43 -3.66
N PHE A 18 -10.16 -2.96 -4.52
CA PHE A 18 -10.54 -3.87 -5.58
C PHE A 18 -11.28 -5.11 -5.04
N CYS A 19 -10.77 -5.70 -3.95
CA CYS A 19 -11.40 -6.88 -3.34
C CYS A 19 -12.63 -6.56 -2.49
N ALA A 20 -12.74 -5.36 -1.92
CA ALA A 20 -13.74 -5.06 -0.89
C ALA A 20 -14.86 -4.12 -1.35
N ASN A 21 -14.66 -3.34 -2.42
CA ASN A 21 -15.62 -2.34 -2.87
C ASN A 21 -16.44 -2.85 -4.06
N PRO A 22 -17.77 -3.02 -3.91
CA PRO A 22 -18.64 -3.57 -4.96
C PRO A 22 -19.11 -2.53 -5.99
N SER A 23 -18.42 -1.39 -6.14
CA SER A 23 -18.84 -0.35 -7.07
C SER A 23 -18.79 -0.82 -8.52
N MET A 24 -19.88 -0.59 -9.26
CA MET A 24 -20.03 -0.90 -10.67
C MET A 24 -20.13 0.39 -11.49
N SER A 25 -19.64 0.34 -12.72
CA SER A 25 -19.88 1.39 -13.72
C SER A 25 -21.31 1.33 -14.26
N SER A 26 -21.73 2.36 -15.00
CA SER A 26 -23.02 2.36 -15.72
C SER A 26 -23.14 1.23 -16.75
N ASN A 27 -22.03 0.70 -17.21
CA ASN A 27 -21.97 -0.39 -18.19
C ASN A 27 -21.92 -1.79 -17.54
N GLY A 28 -21.99 -1.86 -16.21
CA GLY A 28 -21.92 -3.13 -15.47
C GLY A 28 -20.50 -3.64 -15.20
N ASP A 29 -19.45 -2.85 -15.48
CA ASP A 29 -18.08 -3.25 -15.15
C ASP A 29 -17.76 -2.94 -13.70
N HIS A 30 -17.05 -3.85 -13.03
CA HIS A 30 -16.52 -3.59 -11.69
C HIS A 30 -15.45 -2.49 -11.73
N VAL A 31 -15.63 -1.47 -10.89
CA VAL A 31 -14.74 -0.30 -10.77
C VAL A 31 -14.33 0.00 -9.32
N GLY A 32 -14.56 -0.95 -8.42
CA GLY A 32 -14.37 -0.77 -6.98
C GLY A 32 -12.97 -0.38 -6.57
N GLY A 33 -11.95 -0.92 -7.23
CA GLY A 33 -10.55 -0.57 -6.97
C GLY A 33 -10.27 0.89 -7.27
N PHE A 34 -10.66 1.35 -8.45
CA PHE A 34 -10.48 2.74 -8.88
C PHE A 34 -11.27 3.72 -7.99
N VAL A 35 -12.58 3.50 -7.85
CA VAL A 35 -13.46 4.40 -7.09
C VAL A 35 -13.05 4.44 -5.60
N GLY A 36 -12.77 3.27 -5.03
CA GLY A 36 -12.39 3.15 -3.63
C GLY A 36 -11.05 3.82 -3.33
N PHE A 37 -10.06 3.66 -4.22
CA PHE A 37 -8.76 4.31 -4.07
C PHE A 37 -8.90 5.83 -4.06
N ILE A 38 -9.56 6.41 -5.06
CA ILE A 38 -9.73 7.87 -5.17
C ILE A 38 -10.49 8.43 -3.96
N LYS A 39 -11.62 7.81 -3.58
CA LYS A 39 -12.38 8.23 -2.40
C LYS A 39 -11.59 8.10 -1.11
N GLY A 40 -10.90 6.97 -0.94
CA GLY A 40 -10.06 6.72 0.24
C GLY A 40 -8.91 7.73 0.35
N LEU A 41 -8.26 8.03 -0.76
CA LEU A 41 -7.20 9.02 -0.80
C LEU A 41 -7.72 10.43 -0.46
N GLY A 42 -8.89 10.83 -0.98
CA GLY A 42 -9.54 12.09 -0.64
C GLY A 42 -9.78 12.22 0.86
N ILE A 43 -10.37 11.19 1.48
CA ILE A 43 -10.60 11.16 2.94
C ILE A 43 -9.27 11.28 3.72
N LEU A 44 -8.20 10.62 3.28
CA LEU A 44 -6.90 10.74 3.93
C LEU A 44 -6.30 12.14 3.80
N CYS A 45 -6.47 12.78 2.63
CA CYS A 45 -6.05 14.17 2.45
C CYS A 45 -6.83 15.13 3.35
N GLU A 46 -8.12 14.93 3.53
CA GLU A 46 -8.94 15.72 4.46
C GLU A 46 -8.50 15.52 5.91
N ASN A 47 -8.25 14.27 6.32
CA ASN A 47 -7.89 13.95 7.70
C ASN A 47 -6.49 14.41 8.10
N PHE A 48 -5.53 14.30 7.21
CA PHE A 48 -4.11 14.55 7.51
C PHE A 48 -3.57 15.84 6.91
N SER A 49 -4.29 16.47 5.99
CA SER A 49 -3.87 17.70 5.29
C SER A 49 -2.40 17.65 4.81
N PRO A 50 -2.00 16.63 4.04
CA PRO A 50 -0.60 16.42 3.70
C PRO A 50 -0.05 17.56 2.84
N SER A 51 1.21 17.94 3.08
CA SER A 51 1.93 18.90 2.24
C SER A 51 2.28 18.33 0.86
N LYS A 52 2.42 17.01 0.78
CA LYS A 52 2.70 16.27 -0.46
C LYS A 52 2.12 14.87 -0.37
N VAL A 53 1.60 14.39 -1.49
CA VAL A 53 1.15 13.00 -1.66
C VAL A 53 2.02 12.32 -2.71
N ILE A 54 2.57 11.15 -2.34
CA ILE A 54 3.39 10.31 -3.21
C ILE A 54 2.77 8.94 -3.27
N VAL A 55 2.55 8.40 -4.46
CA VAL A 55 2.09 7.04 -4.67
C VAL A 55 3.24 6.22 -5.26
N ALA A 56 3.69 5.20 -4.53
CA ALA A 56 4.69 4.25 -4.99
C ALA A 56 4.01 3.05 -5.65
N TRP A 57 4.44 2.73 -6.87
CA TRP A 57 3.92 1.60 -7.65
C TRP A 57 4.92 0.46 -7.74
N GLU A 58 4.43 -0.76 -7.67
CA GLU A 58 5.24 -1.96 -7.84
C GLU A 58 5.59 -2.20 -9.32
N SER A 59 6.83 -2.58 -9.60
CA SER A 59 7.35 -2.82 -10.95
C SER A 59 7.32 -4.28 -11.41
N GLY A 60 6.42 -5.10 -10.89
CA GLY A 60 6.31 -6.51 -11.32
C GLY A 60 7.35 -7.45 -10.72
N GLY A 61 8.00 -7.05 -9.65
CA GLY A 61 8.88 -7.88 -8.82
C GLY A 61 10.35 -7.50 -8.85
N ASN A 62 11.01 -7.75 -7.75
CA ASN A 62 12.42 -7.46 -7.53
C ASN A 62 13.29 -8.59 -8.10
N LEU A 63 14.07 -8.32 -9.14
CA LEU A 63 14.98 -9.30 -9.74
C LEU A 63 16.03 -9.80 -8.74
N ARG A 64 16.46 -8.96 -7.79
CA ARG A 64 17.39 -9.37 -6.72
C ARG A 64 16.75 -10.40 -5.79
N LYS A 65 15.52 -10.15 -5.33
CA LYS A 65 14.79 -11.09 -4.48
C LYS A 65 14.56 -12.41 -5.22
N ARG A 66 14.19 -12.38 -6.50
CA ARG A 66 14.02 -13.58 -7.34
C ARG A 66 15.32 -14.33 -7.61
N SER A 67 16.45 -13.66 -7.68
CA SER A 67 17.76 -14.33 -7.86
C SER A 67 18.23 -15.05 -6.60
N VAL A 68 17.81 -14.59 -5.42
CA VAL A 68 18.14 -15.20 -4.13
C VAL A 68 17.12 -16.27 -3.73
N MET A 69 15.82 -16.03 -4.03
CA MET A 69 14.72 -16.95 -3.74
C MET A 69 13.83 -17.11 -4.97
N SER A 70 14.04 -18.18 -5.72
CA SER A 70 13.24 -18.48 -6.93
C SER A 70 11.74 -18.68 -6.64
N SER A 71 11.38 -19.02 -5.40
CA SER A 71 10.00 -19.19 -4.92
C SER A 71 9.32 -17.90 -4.45
N HIS A 72 10.00 -16.75 -4.48
CA HIS A 72 9.42 -15.49 -4.01
C HIS A 72 8.12 -15.15 -4.76
N LYS A 73 7.05 -15.00 -4.01
CA LYS A 73 5.67 -14.75 -4.51
C LYS A 73 5.05 -15.89 -5.37
N SER A 74 5.70 -17.05 -5.54
CA SER A 74 5.17 -18.14 -6.37
C SER A 74 3.93 -18.84 -5.78
N GLY A 75 3.75 -18.77 -4.47
CA GLY A 75 2.62 -19.38 -3.76
C GLY A 75 1.42 -18.47 -3.50
N ARG A 76 1.46 -17.21 -3.91
CA ARG A 76 0.36 -16.25 -3.66
C ARG A 76 -0.88 -16.65 -4.45
N ARG A 77 -2.01 -16.84 -3.74
CA ARG A 77 -3.30 -17.09 -4.38
C ARG A 77 -3.74 -15.84 -5.17
N PRO A 78 -4.40 -16.02 -6.34
CA PRO A 78 -5.03 -14.92 -7.04
C PRO A 78 -5.96 -14.13 -6.11
N ALA A 79 -5.96 -12.80 -6.23
CA ALA A 79 -6.91 -11.99 -5.49
C ALA A 79 -8.33 -12.34 -5.95
N SER A 80 -9.19 -12.68 -5.00
CA SER A 80 -10.61 -12.88 -5.26
C SER A 80 -11.38 -11.57 -5.03
N LEU A 81 -12.37 -11.33 -5.88
CA LEU A 81 -13.32 -10.25 -5.64
C LEU A 81 -14.15 -10.54 -4.38
N ASN A 82 -14.75 -9.47 -3.86
CA ASN A 82 -15.61 -9.54 -2.70
C ASN A 82 -16.74 -10.55 -2.93
N ARG A 83 -17.01 -11.38 -1.91
CA ARG A 83 -18.07 -12.41 -1.86
C ARG A 83 -19.50 -11.85 -2.05
N TYR A 84 -19.67 -10.55 -2.19
CA TYR A 84 -20.97 -9.92 -2.49
C TYR A 84 -21.29 -9.87 -3.98
N TYR A 85 -20.38 -10.31 -4.84
CA TYR A 85 -20.65 -10.46 -6.25
C TYR A 85 -21.25 -11.84 -6.52
N ASP A 86 -22.25 -11.89 -7.37
CA ASP A 86 -22.70 -13.11 -8.00
C ASP A 86 -21.56 -13.70 -8.86
N ASP A 87 -21.55 -15.01 -9.06
CA ASP A 87 -20.46 -15.74 -9.73
C ASP A 87 -20.17 -15.28 -11.17
N ASP A 88 -21.03 -14.48 -11.75
CA ASP A 88 -20.94 -13.99 -13.13
C ASP A 88 -20.01 -12.79 -13.34
N ILE A 89 -19.45 -12.19 -12.28
CA ILE A 89 -18.51 -11.08 -12.43
C ILE A 89 -17.07 -11.61 -12.41
N PRO A 90 -16.42 -11.71 -13.57
CA PRO A 90 -15.09 -12.28 -13.62
C PRO A 90 -14.07 -11.35 -12.93
N ALA A 91 -13.47 -11.83 -11.85
CA ALA A 91 -12.24 -11.29 -11.26
C ALA A 91 -11.08 -11.52 -12.24
N THR A 92 -11.10 -10.89 -13.41
CA THR A 92 -10.08 -11.09 -14.42
C THR A 92 -8.87 -10.21 -14.16
N SER A 93 -7.69 -10.73 -14.46
CA SER A 93 -6.45 -9.95 -14.51
C SER A 93 -6.59 -8.74 -15.46
N THR A 94 -7.40 -8.84 -16.49
CA THR A 94 -7.73 -7.78 -17.43
C THR A 94 -8.45 -6.61 -16.75
N ASN A 95 -9.50 -6.89 -15.96
CA ASN A 95 -10.21 -5.84 -15.23
C ASN A 95 -9.30 -5.15 -14.19
N HIS A 96 -8.53 -5.91 -13.45
CA HIS A 96 -7.52 -5.39 -12.52
C HIS A 96 -6.55 -4.43 -13.22
N THR A 97 -5.93 -4.85 -14.31
CA THR A 97 -4.96 -4.05 -15.07
C THR A 97 -5.59 -2.80 -15.66
N MET A 98 -6.82 -2.89 -16.16
CA MET A 98 -7.57 -1.76 -16.69
C MET A 98 -7.81 -0.71 -15.59
N GLN A 99 -8.28 -1.12 -14.41
CA GLN A 99 -8.53 -0.18 -13.32
C GLN A 99 -7.25 0.48 -12.81
N VAL A 100 -6.13 -0.27 -12.70
CA VAL A 100 -4.83 0.32 -12.32
C VAL A 100 -4.38 1.34 -13.37
N SER A 101 -4.50 1.02 -14.66
CA SER A 101 -4.14 1.95 -15.75
C SER A 101 -4.97 3.22 -15.72
N LEU A 102 -6.28 3.11 -15.50
CA LEU A 102 -7.17 4.26 -15.34
C LEU A 102 -6.81 5.07 -14.10
N LEU A 103 -6.48 4.41 -13.00
CA LEU A 103 -6.09 5.06 -11.75
C LEU A 103 -4.80 5.87 -11.94
N VAL A 104 -3.75 5.29 -12.51
CA VAL A 104 -2.51 6.00 -12.82
C VAL A 104 -2.77 7.24 -13.67
N LYS A 105 -3.60 7.10 -14.72
CA LYS A 105 -3.98 8.22 -15.59
C LYS A 105 -4.78 9.30 -14.84
N ALA A 106 -5.71 8.91 -13.98
CA ALA A 106 -6.50 9.86 -13.19
C ALA A 106 -5.62 10.63 -12.19
N LEU A 107 -4.73 9.93 -11.48
CA LEU A 107 -3.81 10.55 -10.53
C LEU A 107 -2.82 11.51 -11.19
N SER A 108 -2.47 11.32 -12.47
CA SER A 108 -1.61 12.24 -13.23
C SER A 108 -2.25 13.61 -13.47
N ASN A 109 -3.57 13.75 -13.28
CA ASN A 109 -4.27 15.04 -13.36
C ASN A 109 -4.45 15.72 -11.99
N LEU A 110 -3.89 15.16 -10.94
CA LEU A 110 -3.94 15.68 -9.58
C LEU A 110 -2.53 16.09 -9.11
N PRO A 111 -2.40 16.94 -8.09
CA PRO A 111 -1.10 17.34 -7.54
C PRO A 111 -0.47 16.18 -6.72
N ILE A 112 -0.34 15.02 -7.33
CA ILE A 112 0.16 13.78 -6.75
C ILE A 112 1.41 13.34 -7.51
N THR A 113 2.48 13.06 -6.78
CA THR A 113 3.69 12.48 -7.37
C THR A 113 3.52 10.96 -7.44
N GLN A 114 3.66 10.39 -8.62
CA GLN A 114 3.68 8.94 -8.80
C GLN A 114 5.10 8.47 -9.05
N ILE A 115 5.55 7.43 -8.34
CA ILE A 115 6.89 6.87 -8.45
C ILE A 115 6.79 5.40 -8.84
N TYR A 116 7.51 5.05 -9.89
CA TYR A 116 7.71 3.71 -10.37
C TYR A 116 9.21 3.52 -10.62
N VAL A 117 9.82 2.56 -9.96
CA VAL A 117 11.25 2.25 -10.15
C VAL A 117 11.37 0.84 -10.72
N LYS A 118 11.95 0.73 -11.92
CA LYS A 118 12.12 -0.57 -12.60
C LYS A 118 12.90 -1.54 -11.72
N ASN A 119 12.40 -2.76 -11.60
CA ASN A 119 12.99 -3.85 -10.81
C ASN A 119 13.07 -3.60 -9.29
N CYS A 120 12.33 -2.63 -8.78
CA CYS A 120 12.15 -2.40 -7.34
C CYS A 120 10.70 -2.71 -6.94
N GLU A 121 10.52 -3.19 -5.74
CA GLU A 121 9.19 -3.29 -5.11
C GLU A 121 8.79 -1.93 -4.53
N ALA A 122 7.48 -1.72 -4.34
CA ALA A 122 6.97 -0.49 -3.74
C ALA A 122 7.57 -0.27 -2.34
N ASP A 123 7.74 -1.34 -1.56
CA ASP A 123 8.30 -1.31 -0.20
C ASP A 123 9.72 -0.75 -0.16
N ASP A 124 10.57 -1.13 -1.14
CA ASP A 124 11.93 -0.61 -1.25
C ASP A 124 11.92 0.91 -1.53
N VAL A 125 11.01 1.36 -2.39
CA VAL A 125 10.83 2.77 -2.72
C VAL A 125 10.28 3.55 -1.51
N ILE A 126 9.26 3.02 -0.83
CA ILE A 126 8.68 3.62 0.38
C ILE A 126 9.73 3.72 1.47
N GLY A 127 10.50 2.64 1.70
CA GLY A 127 11.58 2.62 2.66
C GLY A 127 12.65 3.67 2.38
N TYR A 128 13.07 3.80 1.12
CA TYR A 128 14.03 4.82 0.71
C TYR A 128 13.51 6.24 0.91
N LEU A 129 12.25 6.49 0.53
CA LEU A 129 11.63 7.80 0.72
C LEU A 129 11.56 8.18 2.20
N ALA A 130 11.05 7.29 3.05
CA ALA A 130 10.87 7.57 4.47
C ALA A 130 12.21 7.72 5.21
N ARG A 131 13.21 6.85 4.92
CA ARG A 131 14.47 6.80 5.66
C ARG A 131 15.53 7.77 5.18
N TYR A 132 15.50 8.19 3.92
CA TYR A 132 16.58 8.99 3.34
C TYR A 132 16.10 10.34 2.79
N ILE A 133 14.98 10.37 2.06
CA ILE A 133 14.51 11.61 1.44
C ILE A 133 13.75 12.49 2.45
N TYR A 134 12.89 11.88 3.26
CA TYR A 134 12.01 12.57 4.20
C TYR A 134 12.35 12.27 5.67
N LYS A 135 13.60 11.86 5.96
CA LYS A 135 14.06 11.46 7.30
C LYS A 135 13.80 12.49 8.40
N ASP A 136 13.83 13.78 8.05
CA ASP A 136 13.65 14.91 8.97
C ASP A 136 12.25 15.56 8.81
N THR A 137 11.33 14.86 8.13
CA THR A 137 9.98 15.37 7.85
C THR A 137 8.95 14.40 8.39
N GLU A 138 7.89 14.93 9.02
CA GLU A 138 6.79 14.09 9.44
C GLU A 138 6.19 13.34 8.23
N THR A 139 6.14 12.01 8.32
CA THR A 139 5.69 11.13 7.23
C THR A 139 4.57 10.22 7.67
N ILE A 140 3.59 9.99 6.79
CA ILE A 140 2.54 8.99 6.97
C ILE A 140 2.63 8.00 5.81
N VAL A 141 3.06 6.77 6.12
CA VAL A 141 3.02 5.65 5.17
C VAL A 141 1.63 5.05 5.17
N VAL A 142 0.99 4.97 4.01
CA VAL A 142 -0.35 4.39 3.87
C VAL A 142 -0.22 3.00 3.24
N SER A 143 -0.29 1.97 4.08
CA SER A 143 -0.26 0.55 3.66
C SER A 143 -0.85 -0.33 4.75
N SER A 144 -1.39 -1.50 4.36
CA SER A 144 -1.81 -2.56 5.29
C SER A 144 -0.69 -3.53 5.62
N ASP A 145 0.47 -3.39 4.98
CA ASP A 145 1.62 -4.27 5.16
C ASP A 145 2.29 -4.02 6.51
N ARG A 146 2.47 -5.08 7.28
CA ARG A 146 3.11 -5.02 8.61
C ARG A 146 4.63 -4.93 8.51
N ASP A 147 5.22 -5.35 7.41
CA ASP A 147 6.67 -5.28 7.24
C ASP A 147 7.16 -3.83 7.21
N LEU A 148 6.27 -2.90 6.83
CA LEU A 148 6.57 -1.46 6.88
C LEU A 148 6.55 -0.88 8.30
N TYR A 149 6.15 -1.64 9.35
CA TYR A 149 6.27 -1.19 10.75
C TYR A 149 7.72 -0.91 11.15
N GLN A 150 8.68 -1.52 10.49
CA GLN A 150 10.09 -1.21 10.64
C GLN A 150 10.45 0.25 10.29
N LEU A 151 9.61 0.94 9.52
CA LEU A 151 9.81 2.34 9.14
C LEU A 151 9.28 3.32 10.18
N ILE A 152 8.48 2.86 11.14
CA ILE A 152 7.86 3.71 12.16
C ILE A 152 8.92 4.16 13.16
N ASP A 153 9.04 5.48 13.33
CA ASP A 153 9.95 6.13 14.29
C ASP A 153 9.32 7.44 14.81
N GLU A 154 10.14 8.39 15.25
CA GLU A 154 9.66 9.69 15.76
C GLU A 154 9.04 10.56 14.67
N GLN A 155 9.45 10.39 13.41
CA GLN A 155 8.98 11.19 12.27
C GLN A 155 7.99 10.43 11.40
N SER A 156 8.06 9.11 11.38
CA SER A 156 7.28 8.27 10.49
C SER A 156 6.23 7.45 11.23
N ARG A 157 5.00 7.51 10.79
CA ARG A 157 3.88 6.68 11.26
C ARG A 157 3.25 5.94 10.08
N GLN A 158 2.54 4.85 10.36
CA GLN A 158 1.82 4.11 9.34
C GLN A 158 0.31 4.22 9.53
N TYR A 159 -0.41 4.62 8.49
CA TYR A 159 -1.86 4.48 8.46
C TYR A 159 -2.23 3.14 7.81
N SER A 160 -2.93 2.31 8.56
CA SER A 160 -3.47 1.03 8.06
C SER A 160 -4.89 1.22 7.55
N PRO A 161 -5.13 1.19 6.22
CA PRO A 161 -6.49 1.29 5.67
C PRO A 161 -7.39 0.16 6.15
N GLY A 162 -6.80 -1.00 6.48
CA GLY A 162 -7.50 -2.16 7.01
C GLY A 162 -8.09 -1.95 8.38
N GLN A 163 -7.32 -1.35 9.25
CA GLN A 163 -7.71 -1.09 10.63
C GLN A 163 -8.33 0.30 10.79
N LYS A 164 -8.26 1.15 9.76
CA LYS A 164 -8.64 2.58 9.79
C LYS A 164 -7.96 3.32 10.96
N LYS A 165 -6.71 2.99 11.23
CA LYS A 165 -5.96 3.47 12.39
C LYS A 165 -4.58 3.94 11.98
N LEU A 166 -4.14 5.05 12.57
CA LEU A 166 -2.75 5.48 12.54
C LEU A 166 -1.97 4.67 13.60
N ILE A 167 -0.85 4.11 13.19
CA ILE A 167 0.00 3.22 13.99
C ILE A 167 1.33 3.94 14.20
N ASP A 168 1.67 4.14 15.45
CA ASP A 168 2.94 4.69 15.93
C ASP A 168 3.79 3.59 16.60
N LYS A 169 4.94 3.96 17.11
CA LYS A 169 5.85 3.02 17.78
C LYS A 169 5.28 2.44 19.07
N GLU A 170 4.47 3.22 19.79
CA GLU A 170 3.80 2.80 21.01
C GLU A 170 2.77 1.70 20.72
N ALA A 171 1.98 1.88 19.67
CA ALA A 171 0.98 0.89 19.24
C ALA A 171 1.64 -0.42 18.77
N VAL A 172 2.81 -0.35 18.14
CA VAL A 172 3.58 -1.55 17.75
C VAL A 172 4.12 -2.26 18.99
N LEU A 173 4.70 -1.51 19.92
CA LEU A 173 5.24 -2.06 21.17
C LEU A 173 4.13 -2.71 22.01
N GLU A 174 2.99 -2.04 22.17
CA GLU A 174 1.84 -2.57 22.91
C GLU A 174 1.31 -3.87 22.29
N LYS A 175 1.21 -3.92 20.97
CA LYS A 175 0.61 -5.06 20.28
C LYS A 175 1.53 -6.27 20.17
N PHE A 176 2.82 -6.05 19.97
CA PHE A 176 3.78 -7.13 19.65
C PHE A 176 4.82 -7.36 20.74
N GLY A 177 4.91 -6.48 21.75
CA GLY A 177 5.95 -6.54 22.78
C GLY A 177 7.37 -6.24 22.25
N ILE A 178 7.47 -5.68 21.04
CA ILE A 178 8.74 -5.51 20.32
C ILE A 178 8.79 -4.07 19.80
N SER A 179 9.96 -3.42 19.95
CA SER A 179 10.17 -2.10 19.36
C SER A 179 10.24 -2.16 17.84
N THR A 180 9.88 -1.07 17.17
CA THR A 180 9.93 -0.96 15.70
C THR A 180 11.35 -1.17 15.16
N THR A 181 12.39 -0.80 15.91
CA THR A 181 13.80 -1.03 15.56
C THR A 181 14.18 -2.51 15.51
N ASN A 182 13.54 -3.35 16.32
CA ASN A 182 13.78 -4.79 16.39
C ASN A 182 12.75 -5.60 15.60
N PHE A 183 11.80 -4.94 14.95
CA PHE A 183 10.66 -5.60 14.30
C PHE A 183 11.12 -6.56 13.19
N VAL A 184 12.05 -6.13 12.34
CA VAL A 184 12.62 -6.99 11.27
C VAL A 184 13.31 -8.21 11.85
N THR A 185 14.18 -8.01 12.86
CA THR A 185 14.90 -9.11 13.50
C THR A 185 13.94 -10.14 14.07
N ALA A 186 12.90 -9.68 14.77
CA ALA A 186 11.88 -10.56 15.32
C ALA A 186 11.14 -11.34 14.21
N ARG A 187 10.78 -10.68 13.09
CA ARG A 187 10.14 -11.32 11.94
C ARG A 187 11.04 -12.39 11.30
N CYS A 188 12.35 -12.16 11.23
CA CYS A 188 13.30 -13.16 10.72
C CYS A 188 13.33 -14.45 11.57
N PHE A 189 13.12 -14.33 12.89
CA PHE A 189 13.09 -15.50 13.78
C PHE A 189 11.73 -16.20 13.83
N ILE A 190 10.65 -15.45 13.80
CA ILE A 190 9.28 -15.99 13.95
C ILE A 190 8.74 -16.49 12.61
N GLY A 191 9.26 -15.97 11.49
CA GLY A 191 8.72 -16.18 10.14
C GLY A 191 7.49 -15.31 9.87
N ASP A 192 7.04 -15.33 8.62
CA ASP A 192 5.79 -14.70 8.19
C ASP A 192 4.75 -15.75 7.88
N SER A 193 3.59 -15.66 8.53
CA SER A 193 2.44 -16.55 8.26
C SER A 193 1.74 -16.25 6.94
N SER A 194 2.18 -15.21 6.22
CA SER A 194 1.60 -14.77 4.94
C SER A 194 2.37 -15.25 3.70
N ASP A 195 3.53 -15.88 3.89
CA ASP A 195 4.33 -16.50 2.80
C ASP A 195 4.12 -18.00 2.69
#